data_e58afef9b15b4eef7562f7232306eb73
#
_entry.id   e58afef9b15b4eef7562f7232306eb73
#
_cell.length_a   1.000
_cell.length_b   1.000
_cell.length_c   1.000
_cell.angle_alpha   90.00
_cell.angle_beta   90.00
_cell.angle_gamma   90.00
#
_symmetry.space_group_name_H-M   'P 1'
#
loop_
_entity.id
_entity.type
_entity.pdbx_description
1 polymer ?
#
loop_
_entity_poly.entity_id
_entity_poly.type
_entity_poly.pdbx_seq_one_letter_code
_entity_poly.pdbx_strand_id
1 'polypeptide(L)'
;VEQLIVVAFAFECPECQHGDFYYMPSPNVVASSDYGPIIVNAHDTVVGRNILRTGSWEKNELGLMIKLLEILFKKNERLIAYDVGANIGIHSLALAQYFGTHIKIRAFEAQRPLYHMLCGTLALNNILSVTAYHKAISDRTGDTITITLPDYNLPNNFGGFEVVPPRLSDNQSMIQSHSEVVETMALDNFDEAVDFIKMDIEGMEDQALRGAYRLFEKYLPIVFIEILKTDRDFVLDFFKSRRYRGFQAGGNLLALPHNFPVPVQGLNALF
;
A
#
# COMPACT_ATOMS: atom_id res chain seq x y z
N VAL A 1 -12.03 -2.45 30.67
CA VAL A 1 -12.78 -3.46 29.89
C VAL A 1 -14.05 -2.77 29.41
N GLU A 2 -13.98 -2.08 28.29
CA GLU A 2 -15.16 -1.49 27.65
C GLU A 2 -15.79 -2.57 26.76
N GLN A 3 -17.04 -2.87 27.07
CA GLN A 3 -17.85 -3.82 26.31
C GLN A 3 -18.18 -3.22 24.96
N LEU A 4 -17.79 -3.93 23.90
CA LEU A 4 -18.22 -3.65 22.53
C LEU A 4 -19.75 -3.85 22.47
N ILE A 5 -20.52 -2.77 22.35
CA ILE A 5 -21.96 -2.87 22.08
C ILE A 5 -22.12 -3.14 20.59
N VAL A 6 -22.33 -4.40 20.25
CA VAL A 6 -22.79 -4.77 18.90
C VAL A 6 -24.28 -4.47 18.84
N VAL A 7 -24.64 -3.34 18.23
CA VAL A 7 -26.04 -3.05 17.94
C VAL A 7 -26.40 -3.78 16.65
N ALA A 8 -27.00 -4.95 16.78
CA ALA A 8 -27.61 -5.64 15.65
C ALA A 8 -28.94 -4.94 15.34
N PHE A 9 -28.99 -4.15 14.27
CA PHE A 9 -30.26 -3.70 13.72
C PHE A 9 -30.84 -4.81 12.86
N ALA A 10 -31.85 -5.49 13.36
CA ALA A 10 -32.71 -6.34 12.52
C ALA A 10 -33.64 -5.39 11.73
N PHE A 11 -33.35 -5.22 10.43
CA PHE A 11 -34.30 -4.62 9.51
C PHE A 11 -35.33 -5.69 9.14
N GLU A 12 -36.49 -5.69 9.77
CA GLU A 12 -37.64 -6.42 9.26
C GLU A 12 -38.20 -5.65 8.05
N CYS A 13 -38.01 -6.18 6.86
CA CYS A 13 -38.72 -5.72 5.68
C CYS A 13 -40.13 -6.37 5.68
N PRO A 14 -41.22 -5.61 5.83
CA PRO A 14 -42.58 -6.18 5.91
C PRO A 14 -43.04 -6.89 4.62
N GLU A 15 -42.33 -6.73 3.52
CA GLU A 15 -42.68 -7.28 2.20
C GLU A 15 -41.83 -8.48 1.77
N CYS A 16 -40.78 -8.85 2.53
CA CYS A 16 -39.94 -10.00 2.22
C CYS A 16 -40.50 -11.28 2.87
N GLN A 17 -41.42 -11.95 2.19
CA GLN A 17 -41.90 -13.30 2.56
C GLN A 17 -40.95 -14.43 2.16
N HIS A 18 -39.63 -14.19 2.12
CA HIS A 18 -38.68 -15.24 1.76
C HIS A 18 -37.68 -15.47 2.89
N GLY A 19 -37.70 -16.73 3.31
CA GLY A 19 -37.00 -17.41 4.34
C GLY A 19 -35.58 -16.94 4.65
N ASP A 20 -35.24 -17.11 5.90
CA ASP A 20 -33.93 -17.12 6.55
C ASP A 20 -32.80 -16.48 5.75
N PHE A 21 -32.67 -15.16 5.80
CA PHE A 21 -31.41 -14.50 5.52
C PHE A 21 -30.44 -14.93 6.62
N TYR A 22 -29.63 -15.93 6.33
CA TYR A 22 -28.46 -16.22 7.17
C TYR A 22 -27.52 -15.02 7.05
N TYR A 23 -27.57 -14.12 8.03
CA TYR A 23 -26.56 -13.08 8.19
C TYR A 23 -25.25 -13.76 8.53
N MET A 24 -24.41 -13.95 7.53
CA MET A 24 -23.02 -14.33 7.75
C MET A 24 -22.30 -13.09 8.27
N PRO A 25 -21.75 -13.10 9.49
CA PRO A 25 -21.02 -11.95 10.00
C PRO A 25 -19.86 -11.64 9.04
N SER A 26 -19.76 -10.39 8.60
CA SER A 26 -18.68 -9.96 7.73
C SER A 26 -17.34 -10.20 8.43
N PRO A 27 -16.35 -10.79 7.76
CA PRO A 27 -14.99 -10.89 8.30
C PRO A 27 -14.30 -9.53 8.43
N ASN A 28 -14.84 -8.48 7.81
CA ASN A 28 -14.31 -7.14 7.90
C ASN A 28 -14.83 -6.42 9.13
N VAL A 29 -13.91 -5.89 9.93
CA VAL A 29 -14.20 -5.17 11.17
C VAL A 29 -13.49 -3.81 11.17
N VAL A 30 -14.03 -2.86 11.92
CA VAL A 30 -13.35 -1.60 12.19
C VAL A 30 -12.48 -1.78 13.43
N ALA A 31 -11.17 -1.61 13.24
CA ALA A 31 -10.18 -1.66 14.31
C ALA A 31 -9.71 -0.25 14.68
N SER A 32 -9.26 -0.06 15.91
CA SER A 32 -8.51 1.13 16.31
C SER A 32 -7.05 0.96 15.91
N SER A 33 -6.48 1.98 15.25
CA SER A 33 -5.04 2.05 15.02
C SER A 33 -4.43 3.29 15.67
N ASP A 34 -3.09 3.34 15.71
CA ASP A 34 -2.35 4.52 16.20
C ASP A 34 -2.68 5.80 15.39
N TYR A 35 -3.29 5.65 14.21
CA TYR A 35 -3.54 6.73 13.25
C TYR A 35 -5.04 7.01 13.00
N GLY A 36 -5.93 6.27 13.67
CA GLY A 36 -7.37 6.37 13.53
C GLY A 36 -8.04 5.04 13.24
N PRO A 37 -9.39 5.01 13.11
CA PRO A 37 -10.13 3.80 12.78
C PRO A 37 -9.74 3.28 11.39
N ILE A 38 -9.56 1.95 11.28
CA ILE A 38 -9.16 1.28 10.04
C ILE A 38 -10.01 0.04 9.83
N ILE A 39 -10.36 -0.26 8.58
CA ILE A 39 -11.05 -1.50 8.23
C ILE A 39 -10.01 -2.59 8.02
N VAL A 40 -10.14 -3.69 8.76
CA VAL A 40 -9.30 -4.89 8.63
C VAL A 40 -10.17 -6.11 8.41
N ASN A 41 -9.65 -7.10 7.69
CA ASN A 41 -10.27 -8.42 7.64
C ASN A 41 -9.72 -9.28 8.80
N ALA A 42 -10.61 -9.86 9.60
CA ALA A 42 -10.24 -10.66 10.78
C ALA A 42 -9.48 -11.97 10.41
N HIS A 43 -9.58 -12.40 9.16
CA HIS A 43 -8.83 -13.55 8.63
C HIS A 43 -7.44 -13.17 8.08
N ASP A 44 -7.10 -11.88 8.00
CA ASP A 44 -5.74 -11.46 7.63
C ASP A 44 -4.75 -11.84 8.74
N THR A 45 -3.86 -12.76 8.40
CA THR A 45 -2.91 -13.35 9.36
C THR A 45 -1.64 -12.51 9.55
N VAL A 46 -1.46 -11.43 8.79
CA VAL A 46 -0.25 -10.60 8.82
C VAL A 46 -0.61 -9.15 9.14
N VAL A 47 -1.05 -8.37 8.19
CA VAL A 47 -1.32 -6.93 8.36
C VAL A 47 -2.49 -6.72 9.33
N GLY A 48 -3.65 -7.30 9.05
CA GLY A 48 -4.84 -7.17 9.88
C GLY A 48 -4.63 -7.68 11.30
N ARG A 49 -4.02 -8.87 11.47
CA ARG A 49 -3.69 -9.41 12.80
C ARG A 49 -2.76 -8.49 13.58
N ASN A 50 -1.75 -7.92 12.91
CA ASN A 50 -0.79 -7.03 13.58
C ASN A 50 -1.49 -5.75 14.06
N ILE A 51 -2.30 -5.13 13.22
CA ILE A 51 -3.07 -3.93 13.57
C ILE A 51 -4.03 -4.23 14.74
N LEU A 52 -4.79 -5.34 14.69
CA LEU A 52 -5.69 -5.73 15.77
C LEU A 52 -4.97 -5.93 17.12
N ARG A 53 -3.70 -6.38 17.08
CA ARG A 53 -2.91 -6.66 18.28
C ARG A 53 -2.15 -5.45 18.80
N THR A 54 -1.62 -4.60 17.93
CA THR A 54 -0.64 -3.54 18.28
C THR A 54 -1.08 -2.14 17.90
N GLY A 55 -2.17 -1.99 17.14
CA GLY A 55 -2.62 -0.70 16.58
C GLY A 55 -1.81 -0.21 15.39
N SER A 56 -0.82 -0.96 14.91
CA SER A 56 0.09 -0.48 13.87
C SER A 56 0.60 -1.61 12.97
N TRP A 57 1.13 -1.23 11.83
CA TRP A 57 1.88 -2.07 10.90
C TRP A 57 3.14 -1.33 10.45
N GLU A 58 4.28 -2.01 10.36
CA GLU A 58 5.56 -1.43 9.92
C GLU A 58 5.91 -0.09 10.59
N LYS A 59 5.71 -0.01 11.91
CA LYS A 59 5.83 1.24 12.68
C LYS A 59 7.19 1.93 12.54
N ASN A 60 8.28 1.17 12.43
CA ASN A 60 9.64 1.71 12.29
C ASN A 60 9.85 2.30 10.88
N GLU A 61 9.41 1.58 9.86
CA GLU A 61 9.46 1.98 8.46
C GLU A 61 8.64 3.25 8.25
N LEU A 62 7.42 3.26 8.76
CA LEU A 62 6.53 4.42 8.71
C LEU A 62 7.13 5.62 9.46
N GLY A 63 7.74 5.39 10.62
CA GLY A 63 8.47 6.44 11.35
C GLY A 63 9.65 7.01 10.56
N LEU A 64 10.35 6.17 9.78
CA LEU A 64 11.40 6.62 8.86
C LEU A 64 10.83 7.45 7.70
N MET A 65 9.74 6.98 7.08
CA MET A 65 9.05 7.72 5.99
C MET A 65 8.61 9.11 6.46
N ILE A 66 7.99 9.22 7.63
CA ILE A 66 7.57 10.51 8.22
C ILE A 66 8.78 11.43 8.39
N LYS A 67 9.88 10.95 8.98
CA LYS A 67 11.09 11.77 9.17
C LYS A 67 11.70 12.27 7.87
N LEU A 68 11.70 11.44 6.82
CA LEU A 68 12.19 11.84 5.49
C LEU A 68 11.29 12.92 4.87
N LEU A 69 9.97 12.75 4.98
CA LEU A 69 8.99 13.73 4.50
C LEU A 69 9.04 15.04 5.30
N GLU A 70 9.31 15.02 6.62
CA GLU A 70 9.52 16.23 7.41
C GLU A 70 10.71 17.05 6.91
N ILE A 71 11.79 16.40 6.45
CA ILE A 71 12.96 17.09 5.89
C ILE A 71 12.58 17.80 4.59
N LEU A 72 11.79 17.15 3.74
CA LEU A 72 11.28 17.76 2.50
C LEU A 72 10.28 18.87 2.79
N PHE A 73 9.38 18.67 3.76
CA PHE A 73 8.36 19.65 4.15
C PHE A 73 8.95 20.98 4.64
N LYS A 74 10.15 20.97 5.25
CA LYS A 74 10.86 22.22 5.60
C LYS A 74 11.24 23.09 4.41
N LYS A 75 11.25 22.50 3.19
CA LYS A 75 11.57 23.20 1.94
C LYS A 75 10.34 23.43 1.06
N ASN A 76 9.38 22.53 1.13
CA ASN A 76 8.20 22.50 0.31
C ASN A 76 6.96 22.65 1.19
N GLU A 77 6.14 23.67 0.99
CA GLU A 77 4.91 23.86 1.77
C GLU A 77 3.86 22.77 1.53
N ARG A 78 4.01 22.00 0.47
CA ARG A 78 3.13 20.88 0.10
C ARG A 78 3.97 19.71 -0.39
N LEU A 79 3.54 18.51 -0.02
CA LEU A 79 4.16 17.25 -0.40
C LEU A 79 3.23 16.47 -1.33
N ILE A 80 3.82 15.76 -2.28
CA ILE A 80 3.12 14.77 -3.11
C ILE A 80 3.77 13.41 -2.88
N ALA A 81 2.99 12.45 -2.43
CA ALA A 81 3.44 11.09 -2.18
C ALA A 81 2.62 10.06 -2.96
N TYR A 82 3.26 8.99 -3.38
CA TYR A 82 2.60 7.83 -3.98
C TYR A 82 2.76 6.63 -3.04
N ASP A 83 1.65 5.96 -2.75
CA ASP A 83 1.57 4.71 -1.99
C ASP A 83 1.17 3.61 -2.96
N VAL A 84 2.18 2.93 -3.53
CA VAL A 84 2.01 1.91 -4.56
C VAL A 84 1.99 0.54 -3.87
N GLY A 85 0.85 -0.14 -3.93
CA GLY A 85 0.52 -1.28 -3.09
C GLY A 85 0.01 -0.80 -1.72
N ALA A 86 -1.04 0.04 -1.73
CA ALA A 86 -1.53 0.69 -0.52
C ALA A 86 -2.25 -0.27 0.45
N ASN A 87 -2.58 -1.48 0.01
CA ASN A 87 -3.27 -2.47 0.83
C ASN A 87 -4.55 -1.87 1.44
N ILE A 88 -4.81 -2.04 2.73
CA ILE A 88 -5.96 -1.45 3.45
C ILE A 88 -5.75 0.01 3.85
N GLY A 89 -4.63 0.64 3.45
CA GLY A 89 -4.38 2.07 3.56
C GLY A 89 -3.70 2.55 4.83
N ILE A 90 -3.03 1.71 5.60
CA ILE A 90 -2.42 2.12 6.88
C ILE A 90 -1.33 3.18 6.71
N HIS A 91 -0.48 3.07 5.68
CA HIS A 91 0.57 4.06 5.38
C HIS A 91 -0.06 5.38 4.90
N SER A 92 -0.98 5.30 3.93
CA SER A 92 -1.71 6.47 3.44
C SER A 92 -2.46 7.20 4.56
N LEU A 93 -3.14 6.46 5.45
CA LEU A 93 -3.84 7.01 6.62
C LEU A 93 -2.86 7.74 7.55
N ALA A 94 -1.78 7.08 7.94
CA ALA A 94 -0.80 7.64 8.86
C ALA A 94 -0.15 8.92 8.32
N LEU A 95 0.28 8.92 7.06
CA LEU A 95 0.86 10.10 6.41
C LEU A 95 -0.16 11.24 6.28
N ALA A 96 -1.41 10.93 5.90
CA ALA A 96 -2.47 11.92 5.79
C ALA A 96 -2.84 12.52 7.15
N GLN A 97 -2.90 11.73 8.21
CA GLN A 97 -3.14 12.22 9.58
C GLN A 97 -1.98 13.11 10.08
N TYR A 98 -0.73 12.73 9.77
CA TYR A 98 0.43 13.47 10.23
C TYR A 98 0.59 14.83 9.52
N PHE A 99 0.46 14.87 8.19
CA PHE A 99 0.69 16.08 7.39
C PHE A 99 -0.59 16.86 7.08
N GLY A 100 -1.77 16.30 7.32
CA GLY A 100 -3.07 16.94 7.10
C GLY A 100 -3.26 17.38 5.65
N THR A 101 -3.59 18.66 5.44
CA THR A 101 -3.79 19.26 4.11
C THR A 101 -2.49 19.58 3.37
N HIS A 102 -1.35 19.41 4.01
CA HIS A 102 -0.03 19.67 3.42
C HIS A 102 0.53 18.52 2.59
N ILE A 103 -0.14 17.38 2.57
CA ILE A 103 0.23 16.24 1.73
C ILE A 103 -0.91 15.85 0.80
N LYS A 104 -0.58 15.55 -0.46
CA LYS A 104 -1.45 14.88 -1.41
C LYS A 104 -0.91 13.48 -1.65
N ILE A 105 -1.74 12.47 -1.49
CA ILE A 105 -1.33 11.08 -1.68
C ILE A 105 -2.14 10.46 -2.82
N ARG A 106 -1.44 9.74 -3.72
CA ARG A 106 -2.05 8.80 -4.66
C ARG A 106 -1.79 7.39 -4.15
N ALA A 107 -2.84 6.70 -3.79
CA ALA A 107 -2.80 5.34 -3.27
C ALA A 107 -3.30 4.36 -4.33
N PHE A 108 -2.50 3.35 -4.66
CA PHE A 108 -2.81 2.37 -5.71
C PHE A 108 -2.90 0.98 -5.08
N GLU A 109 -4.00 0.27 -5.35
CA GLU A 109 -4.22 -1.09 -4.88
C GLU A 109 -4.87 -1.92 -5.98
N ALA A 110 -4.29 -3.09 -6.28
CA ALA A 110 -4.74 -3.95 -7.36
C ALA A 110 -5.87 -4.91 -6.93
N GLN A 111 -5.85 -5.37 -5.67
CA GLN A 111 -6.86 -6.29 -5.14
C GLN A 111 -8.12 -5.53 -4.74
N ARG A 112 -9.24 -5.76 -5.40
CA ARG A 112 -10.52 -5.05 -5.16
C ARG A 112 -10.97 -5.10 -3.70
N PRO A 113 -10.90 -6.23 -2.97
CA PRO A 113 -11.31 -6.24 -1.56
C PRO A 113 -10.44 -5.33 -0.68
N LEU A 114 -9.12 -5.29 -0.89
CA LEU A 114 -8.21 -4.40 -0.18
C LEU A 114 -8.46 -2.93 -0.56
N TYR A 115 -8.66 -2.66 -1.85
CA TYR A 115 -9.04 -1.33 -2.33
C TYR A 115 -10.34 -0.82 -1.68
N HIS A 116 -11.36 -1.68 -1.52
CA HIS A 116 -12.60 -1.30 -0.82
C HIS A 116 -12.34 -0.98 0.66
N MET A 117 -11.48 -1.75 1.34
CA MET A 117 -11.08 -1.46 2.73
C MET A 117 -10.28 -0.16 2.83
N LEU A 118 -9.36 0.10 1.90
CA LEU A 118 -8.65 1.39 1.77
C LEU A 118 -9.64 2.56 1.65
N CYS A 119 -10.58 2.49 0.70
CA CYS A 119 -11.59 3.54 0.52
C CYS A 119 -12.44 3.74 1.79
N GLY A 120 -12.88 2.65 2.42
CA GLY A 120 -13.63 2.70 3.66
C GLY A 120 -12.81 3.30 4.82
N THR A 121 -11.54 2.95 4.94
CA THR A 121 -10.60 3.51 5.92
C THR A 121 -10.47 5.03 5.75
N LEU A 122 -10.28 5.50 4.50
CA LEU A 122 -10.21 6.94 4.21
C LEU A 122 -11.51 7.66 4.56
N ALA A 123 -12.66 7.06 4.23
CA ALA A 123 -13.98 7.63 4.54
C ALA A 123 -14.24 7.72 6.05
N LEU A 124 -13.90 6.68 6.82
CA LEU A 124 -14.03 6.66 8.28
C LEU A 124 -13.27 7.80 8.97
N ASN A 125 -12.15 8.23 8.38
CA ASN A 125 -11.27 9.25 8.94
C ASN A 125 -11.48 10.64 8.29
N ASN A 126 -12.44 10.78 7.38
CA ASN A 126 -12.66 12.01 6.60
C ASN A 126 -11.39 12.50 5.89
N ILE A 127 -10.59 11.59 5.34
CA ILE A 127 -9.34 11.91 4.65
C ILE A 127 -9.65 12.32 3.20
N LEU A 128 -9.42 13.58 2.88
CA LEU A 128 -9.64 14.16 1.54
C LEU A 128 -8.33 14.34 0.75
N SER A 129 -7.18 14.26 1.41
CA SER A 129 -5.85 14.43 0.79
C SER A 129 -5.34 13.17 0.07
N VAL A 130 -6.04 12.05 0.19
CA VAL A 130 -5.71 10.79 -0.47
C VAL A 130 -6.69 10.49 -1.59
N THR A 131 -6.18 10.21 -2.79
CA THR A 131 -6.98 9.68 -3.91
C THR A 131 -6.59 8.21 -4.12
N ALA A 132 -7.55 7.31 -3.93
CA ALA A 132 -7.36 5.88 -4.12
C ALA A 132 -7.69 5.46 -5.56
N TYR A 133 -6.87 4.56 -6.13
CA TYR A 133 -7.02 4.00 -7.47
C TYR A 133 -7.03 2.47 -7.40
N HIS A 134 -8.09 1.85 -7.95
CA HIS A 134 -8.13 0.42 -8.18
C HIS A 134 -7.37 0.10 -9.47
N LYS A 135 -6.04 -0.01 -9.37
CA LYS A 135 -5.13 -0.19 -10.51
C LYS A 135 -3.93 -1.03 -10.10
N ALA A 136 -3.43 -1.83 -11.02
CA ALA A 136 -2.12 -2.45 -10.92
C ALA A 136 -1.08 -1.50 -11.55
N ILE A 137 -0.04 -1.13 -10.80
CA ILE A 137 1.02 -0.29 -11.35
C ILE A 137 1.99 -1.16 -12.15
N SER A 138 2.26 -0.73 -13.40
CA SER A 138 3.04 -1.48 -14.37
C SER A 138 3.75 -0.53 -15.36
N ASP A 139 4.34 -1.08 -16.42
CA ASP A 139 5.06 -0.33 -17.45
C ASP A 139 4.14 0.41 -18.43
N ARG A 140 2.84 0.06 -18.50
CA ARG A 140 1.85 0.63 -19.42
C ARG A 140 0.54 0.97 -18.75
N THR A 141 -0.12 1.99 -19.29
CA THR A 141 -1.48 2.40 -18.90
C THR A 141 -2.49 1.86 -19.91
N GLY A 142 -3.60 1.30 -19.40
CA GLY A 142 -4.74 0.85 -20.21
C GLY A 142 -4.67 -0.60 -20.65
N ASP A 143 -3.60 -1.32 -20.35
CA ASP A 143 -3.56 -2.76 -20.46
C ASP A 143 -4.30 -3.40 -19.28
N THR A 144 -4.47 -4.71 -19.30
CA THR A 144 -5.08 -5.47 -18.20
C THR A 144 -4.21 -6.64 -17.80
N ILE A 145 -4.22 -6.97 -16.51
CA ILE A 145 -3.61 -8.18 -15.98
C ILE A 145 -4.68 -9.00 -15.25
N THR A 146 -4.49 -10.31 -15.22
CA THR A 146 -5.31 -11.19 -14.39
C THR A 146 -4.54 -11.49 -13.11
N ILE A 147 -5.12 -11.13 -11.99
CA ILE A 147 -4.58 -11.43 -10.66
C ILE A 147 -5.37 -12.56 -10.03
N THR A 148 -4.69 -13.40 -9.25
CA THR A 148 -5.34 -14.41 -8.42
C THR A 148 -5.62 -13.81 -7.05
N LEU A 149 -6.84 -13.94 -6.56
CA LEU A 149 -7.23 -13.46 -5.23
C LEU A 149 -7.31 -14.62 -4.24
N PRO A 150 -6.87 -14.41 -2.97
CA PRO A 150 -7.12 -15.37 -1.91
C PRO A 150 -8.61 -15.43 -1.55
N ASP A 151 -9.03 -16.50 -0.86
CA ASP A 151 -10.32 -16.50 -0.22
C ASP A 151 -10.29 -15.63 1.05
N TYR A 152 -10.94 -14.48 1.00
CA TYR A 152 -11.03 -13.53 2.11
C TYR A 152 -11.87 -14.03 3.30
N ASN A 153 -12.55 -15.17 3.15
CA ASN A 153 -13.26 -15.82 4.24
C ASN A 153 -12.41 -16.85 5.00
N LEU A 154 -11.18 -17.08 4.57
CA LEU A 154 -10.24 -18.04 5.17
C LEU A 154 -8.97 -17.32 5.64
N PRO A 155 -8.33 -17.82 6.74
CA PRO A 155 -7.08 -17.24 7.22
C PRO A 155 -5.98 -17.27 6.15
N ASN A 156 -5.45 -16.08 5.80
CA ASN A 156 -4.37 -15.94 4.81
C ASN A 156 -3.58 -14.64 5.03
N ASN A 157 -2.45 -14.49 4.34
CA ASN A 157 -1.73 -13.23 4.19
C ASN A 157 -2.24 -12.50 2.93
N PHE A 158 -3.20 -11.60 3.07
CA PHE A 158 -3.83 -10.95 1.92
C PHE A 158 -2.91 -9.95 1.22
N GLY A 159 -2.04 -9.28 1.98
CA GLY A 159 -1.09 -8.31 1.43
C GLY A 159 0.08 -8.95 0.71
N GLY A 160 0.47 -10.17 1.05
CA GLY A 160 1.63 -10.85 0.49
C GLY A 160 1.36 -11.69 -0.77
N PHE A 161 0.24 -11.45 -1.45
CA PHE A 161 -0.15 -12.21 -2.65
C PHE A 161 0.58 -11.68 -3.88
N GLU A 162 1.40 -12.54 -4.51
CA GLU A 162 2.06 -12.20 -5.77
C GLU A 162 1.04 -11.99 -6.89
N VAL A 163 1.11 -10.84 -7.54
CA VAL A 163 0.20 -10.46 -8.62
C VAL A 163 0.44 -11.29 -9.89
N VAL A 164 1.69 -11.74 -10.09
CA VAL A 164 2.10 -12.61 -11.22
C VAL A 164 2.43 -13.99 -10.66
N PRO A 165 2.14 -15.10 -11.40
CA PRO A 165 2.49 -16.44 -10.93
C PRO A 165 3.94 -16.51 -10.45
N PRO A 166 4.19 -17.14 -9.29
CA PRO A 166 5.49 -17.09 -8.62
C PRO A 166 6.61 -17.56 -9.55
N ARG A 167 7.61 -16.71 -9.72
CA ARG A 167 8.80 -17.08 -10.48
C ARG A 167 9.64 -18.15 -9.74
N LEU A 168 9.52 -18.30 -8.41
CA LEU A 168 10.43 -19.12 -7.58
C LEU A 168 9.93 -19.53 -6.19
N SER A 169 8.69 -19.67 -5.81
CA SER A 169 8.40 -20.21 -4.47
C SER A 169 7.44 -21.40 -4.47
N ASP A 170 8.03 -22.58 -4.32
CA ASP A 170 7.39 -23.79 -3.83
C ASP A 170 6.96 -23.58 -2.39
N ASN A 171 5.69 -23.54 -2.07
CA ASN A 171 5.06 -23.77 -0.77
C ASN A 171 4.01 -22.73 -0.29
N GLN A 172 3.37 -22.01 -1.16
CA GLN A 172 2.08 -21.45 -0.76
C GLN A 172 0.98 -22.40 -1.25
N SER A 173 0.43 -23.21 -0.36
CA SER A 173 -0.84 -23.92 -0.57
C SER A 173 -1.93 -22.87 -0.64
N MET A 174 -2.05 -22.21 -1.80
CA MET A 174 -3.02 -21.17 -2.04
C MET A 174 -4.38 -21.83 -2.26
N ILE A 175 -5.26 -21.72 -1.29
CA ILE A 175 -6.68 -21.91 -1.53
C ILE A 175 -7.12 -20.69 -2.34
N GLN A 176 -7.01 -20.80 -3.66
CA GLN A 176 -7.44 -19.78 -4.61
C GLN A 176 -8.95 -19.82 -4.70
N SER A 177 -9.60 -18.67 -4.55
CA SER A 177 -11.05 -18.60 -4.69
C SER A 177 -11.48 -18.16 -6.09
N HIS A 178 -10.83 -17.17 -6.66
CA HIS A 178 -11.16 -16.64 -7.99
C HIS A 178 -10.05 -15.75 -8.56
N SER A 179 -10.17 -15.44 -9.86
CA SER A 179 -9.30 -14.48 -10.54
C SER A 179 -10.06 -13.19 -10.81
N GLU A 180 -9.34 -12.09 -10.83
CA GLU A 180 -9.85 -10.78 -11.20
C GLU A 180 -9.02 -10.16 -12.31
N VAL A 181 -9.67 -9.48 -13.26
CA VAL A 181 -9.01 -8.68 -14.29
C VAL A 181 -8.90 -7.25 -13.76
N VAL A 182 -7.66 -6.73 -13.71
CA VAL A 182 -7.36 -5.38 -13.24
C VAL A 182 -6.67 -4.59 -14.34
N GLU A 183 -7.08 -3.35 -14.51
CA GLU A 183 -6.45 -2.44 -15.46
C GLU A 183 -5.09 -1.94 -14.91
N THR A 184 -4.08 -1.87 -15.79
CA THR A 184 -2.76 -1.39 -15.42
C THR A 184 -2.64 0.13 -15.60
N MET A 185 -1.69 0.73 -14.86
CA MET A 185 -1.34 2.13 -14.96
C MET A 185 0.17 2.32 -14.78
N ALA A 186 0.78 3.12 -15.65
CA ALA A 186 2.15 3.57 -15.51
C ALA A 186 2.21 4.83 -14.63
N LEU A 187 3.20 4.97 -13.77
CA LEU A 187 3.37 6.18 -12.94
C LEU A 187 3.66 7.41 -13.79
N ASP A 188 4.25 7.25 -14.97
CA ASP A 188 4.44 8.31 -15.97
C ASP A 188 3.14 8.91 -16.51
N ASN A 189 1.97 8.33 -16.17
CA ASN A 189 0.66 8.90 -16.49
C ASN A 189 0.37 10.22 -15.74
N PHE A 190 1.10 10.47 -14.65
CA PHE A 190 0.98 11.69 -13.87
C PHE A 190 2.18 12.61 -14.14
N ASP A 191 1.91 13.89 -14.48
CA ASP A 191 2.93 14.93 -14.62
C ASP A 191 2.85 15.88 -13.43
N GLU A 192 3.32 15.41 -12.26
CA GLU A 192 3.38 16.19 -11.04
C GLU A 192 4.68 15.93 -10.26
N ALA A 193 5.16 16.93 -9.51
CA ALA A 193 6.42 16.87 -8.79
C ALA A 193 6.29 15.97 -7.55
N VAL A 194 6.48 14.66 -7.74
CA VAL A 194 6.41 13.67 -6.67
C VAL A 194 7.63 13.79 -5.76
N ASP A 195 7.40 13.88 -4.45
CA ASP A 195 8.44 13.98 -3.43
C ASP A 195 8.85 12.63 -2.86
N PHE A 196 7.89 11.70 -2.75
CA PHE A 196 8.09 10.41 -2.10
C PHE A 196 7.25 9.31 -2.76
N ILE A 197 7.84 8.12 -2.91
CA ILE A 197 7.15 6.91 -3.37
C ILE A 197 7.45 5.76 -2.39
N LYS A 198 6.41 5.19 -1.78
CA LYS A 198 6.45 3.84 -1.21
C LYS A 198 6.00 2.88 -2.30
N MET A 199 6.71 1.77 -2.49
CA MET A 199 6.36 0.76 -3.49
C MET A 199 6.57 -0.64 -2.90
N ASP A 200 5.48 -1.39 -2.85
CA ASP A 200 5.43 -2.76 -2.34
C ASP A 200 4.24 -3.44 -3.04
N ILE A 201 4.51 -4.07 -4.18
CA ILE A 201 3.53 -4.62 -5.12
C ILE A 201 3.83 -6.05 -5.51
N GLU A 202 4.51 -6.74 -4.59
CA GLU A 202 4.60 -8.18 -4.57
C GLU A 202 5.11 -8.77 -5.89
N GLY A 203 6.25 -8.24 -6.37
CA GLY A 203 7.00 -8.77 -7.50
C GLY A 203 6.81 -8.02 -8.83
N MET A 204 6.10 -6.90 -8.86
CA MET A 204 5.94 -6.06 -10.06
C MET A 204 6.75 -4.75 -10.01
N GLU A 205 7.66 -4.58 -9.05
CA GLU A 205 8.42 -3.34 -8.84
C GLU A 205 9.26 -2.98 -10.06
N ASP A 206 9.90 -3.97 -10.71
CA ASP A 206 10.68 -3.74 -11.92
C ASP A 206 9.81 -3.22 -13.08
N GLN A 207 8.59 -3.74 -13.24
CA GLN A 207 7.65 -3.27 -14.25
C GLN A 207 7.15 -1.87 -13.92
N ALA A 208 6.83 -1.60 -12.64
CA ALA A 208 6.41 -0.27 -12.18
C ALA A 208 7.50 0.78 -12.43
N LEU A 209 8.77 0.46 -12.16
CA LEU A 209 9.91 1.33 -12.44
C LEU A 209 10.10 1.59 -13.95
N ARG A 210 9.82 0.60 -14.82
CA ARG A 210 9.82 0.81 -16.29
C ARG A 210 8.74 1.79 -16.72
N GLY A 211 7.59 1.82 -16.04
CA GLY A 211 6.49 2.77 -16.27
C GLY A 211 6.67 4.13 -15.58
N ALA A 212 7.86 4.42 -15.03
CA ALA A 212 8.16 5.63 -14.27
C ALA A 212 9.40 6.37 -14.74
N TYR A 213 9.95 6.05 -15.90
CA TYR A 213 11.22 6.62 -16.37
C TYR A 213 11.21 8.16 -16.42
N ARG A 214 10.15 8.77 -16.96
CA ARG A 214 10.04 10.23 -17.07
C ARG A 214 9.90 10.90 -15.72
N LEU A 215 9.12 10.27 -14.82
CA LEU A 215 8.93 10.73 -13.45
C LEU A 215 10.27 10.81 -12.72
N PHE A 216 11.08 9.74 -12.79
CA PHE A 216 12.39 9.68 -12.13
C PHE A 216 13.42 10.62 -12.76
N GLU A 217 13.42 10.81 -14.07
CA GLU A 217 14.30 11.78 -14.74
C GLU A 217 13.97 13.22 -14.36
N LYS A 218 12.68 13.53 -14.17
CA LYS A 218 12.21 14.89 -13.96
C LYS A 218 12.22 15.32 -12.50
N TYR A 219 11.82 14.43 -11.57
CA TYR A 219 11.47 14.82 -10.20
C TYR A 219 12.38 14.24 -9.11
N LEU A 220 13.04 13.11 -9.35
CA LEU A 220 13.95 12.46 -8.41
C LEU A 220 13.34 12.29 -6.99
N PRO A 221 12.19 11.62 -6.84
CA PRO A 221 11.57 11.42 -5.53
C PRO A 221 12.43 10.58 -4.60
N ILE A 222 12.24 10.68 -3.29
CA ILE A 222 12.67 9.65 -2.34
C ILE A 222 11.85 8.38 -2.59
N VAL A 223 12.50 7.21 -2.55
CA VAL A 223 11.79 5.93 -2.77
C VAL A 223 12.08 4.95 -1.65
N PHE A 224 11.02 4.35 -1.15
CA PHE A 224 11.05 3.21 -0.24
C PHE A 224 10.38 2.03 -0.96
N ILE A 225 11.16 1.05 -1.40
CA ILE A 225 10.72 -0.02 -2.31
C ILE A 225 11.11 -1.39 -1.79
N GLU A 226 10.16 -2.36 -1.81
CA GLU A 226 10.45 -3.75 -1.51
C GLU A 226 11.34 -4.37 -2.62
N ILE A 227 12.32 -5.20 -2.19
CA ILE A 227 13.27 -5.85 -3.11
C ILE A 227 13.38 -7.36 -2.88
N LEU A 228 12.38 -7.96 -2.24
CA LEU A 228 12.40 -9.39 -1.91
C LEU A 228 11.90 -10.28 -3.05
N LYS A 229 10.85 -9.86 -3.76
CA LYS A 229 10.16 -10.66 -4.78
C LYS A 229 10.37 -10.18 -6.21
N THR A 230 11.11 -9.09 -6.40
CA THR A 230 11.35 -8.44 -7.69
C THR A 230 12.71 -8.83 -8.30
N ASP A 231 12.96 -8.39 -9.53
CA ASP A 231 14.30 -8.39 -10.13
C ASP A 231 15.19 -7.37 -9.39
N ARG A 232 15.82 -7.85 -8.32
CA ARG A 232 16.63 -7.01 -7.43
C ARG A 232 17.77 -6.30 -8.15
N ASP A 233 18.44 -6.99 -9.07
CA ASP A 233 19.58 -6.42 -9.78
C ASP A 233 19.11 -5.29 -10.70
N PHE A 234 18.00 -5.47 -11.40
CA PHE A 234 17.37 -4.40 -12.17
C PHE A 234 17.03 -3.19 -11.29
N VAL A 235 16.39 -3.40 -10.12
CA VAL A 235 16.00 -2.31 -9.21
C VAL A 235 17.24 -1.54 -8.73
N LEU A 236 18.30 -2.22 -8.31
CA LEU A 236 19.52 -1.57 -7.85
C LEU A 236 20.19 -0.77 -8.98
N ASP A 237 20.30 -1.34 -10.18
CA ASP A 237 20.92 -0.67 -11.34
C ASP A 237 20.08 0.50 -11.84
N PHE A 238 18.74 0.41 -11.74
CA PHE A 238 17.84 1.52 -12.06
C PHE A 238 18.17 2.77 -11.22
N PHE A 239 18.35 2.62 -9.92
CA PHE A 239 18.66 3.74 -9.03
C PHE A 239 20.12 4.19 -9.12
N LYS A 240 21.08 3.28 -9.24
CA LYS A 240 22.50 3.64 -9.46
C LYS A 240 22.70 4.51 -10.68
N SER A 241 22.08 4.14 -11.79
CA SER A 241 22.20 4.88 -13.06
C SER A 241 21.58 6.28 -13.02
N ARG A 242 20.71 6.57 -12.04
CA ARG A 242 19.96 7.84 -11.90
C ARG A 242 20.43 8.74 -10.77
N ARG A 243 21.66 8.56 -10.29
CA ARG A 243 22.26 9.39 -9.22
C ARG A 243 21.53 9.27 -7.88
N TYR A 244 21.17 8.06 -7.49
CA TYR A 244 20.67 7.76 -6.16
C TYR A 244 21.76 7.14 -5.30
N ARG A 245 21.63 7.29 -3.98
CA ARG A 245 22.30 6.49 -2.94
C ARG A 245 21.30 5.47 -2.44
N GLY A 246 21.67 4.21 -2.37
CA GLY A 246 20.81 3.12 -1.91
C GLY A 246 21.21 2.60 -0.54
N PHE A 247 20.23 2.39 0.33
CA PHE A 247 20.43 1.86 1.69
C PHE A 247 19.47 0.71 1.95
N GLN A 248 19.97 -0.34 2.62
CA GLN A 248 19.15 -1.47 3.04
C GLN A 248 18.31 -1.09 4.27
N ALA A 249 17.00 -1.25 4.20
CA ALA A 249 16.06 -1.04 5.29
C ALA A 249 15.15 -2.27 5.43
N GLY A 250 15.59 -3.29 6.17
CA GLY A 250 14.89 -4.57 6.24
C GLY A 250 14.85 -5.27 4.87
N GLY A 251 13.65 -5.64 4.41
CA GLY A 251 13.38 -6.17 3.06
C GLY A 251 13.33 -5.11 1.97
N ASN A 252 13.49 -3.83 2.33
CA ASN A 252 13.30 -2.70 1.45
C ASN A 252 14.64 -2.04 1.07
N LEU A 253 14.64 -1.37 -0.07
CA LEU A 253 15.63 -0.39 -0.48
C LEU A 253 15.08 1.02 -0.18
N LEU A 254 15.83 1.80 0.61
CA LEU A 254 15.67 3.24 0.66
C LEU A 254 16.58 3.87 -0.39
N ALA A 255 16.01 4.43 -1.45
CA ALA A 255 16.74 5.15 -2.48
C ALA A 255 16.56 6.66 -2.28
N LEU A 256 17.66 7.37 -2.07
CA LEU A 256 17.73 8.81 -1.86
C LEU A 256 18.47 9.48 -3.01
N PRO A 257 17.94 10.57 -3.60
CA PRO A 257 18.69 11.36 -4.56
C PRO A 257 20.04 11.81 -3.97
N HIS A 258 21.08 11.88 -4.78
CA HIS A 258 22.42 12.30 -4.31
C HIS A 258 22.43 13.67 -3.64
N ASN A 259 21.56 14.57 -4.08
CA ASN A 259 21.42 15.91 -3.53
C ASN A 259 20.53 15.99 -2.28
N PHE A 260 20.02 14.87 -1.78
CA PHE A 260 19.27 14.85 -0.54
C PHE A 260 20.16 15.24 0.63
N PRO A 261 19.77 16.26 1.45
CA PRO A 261 20.70 17.02 2.28
C PRO A 261 21.19 16.35 3.56
N VAL A 262 20.68 15.13 3.85
CA VAL A 262 20.93 14.50 5.15
C VAL A 262 21.78 13.24 4.97
N PRO A 263 22.84 13.07 5.78
CA PRO A 263 23.53 11.79 5.84
C PRO A 263 22.64 10.74 6.51
N VAL A 264 22.60 9.55 5.94
CA VAL A 264 21.91 8.40 6.52
C VAL A 264 22.84 7.71 7.49
N GLN A 265 22.39 7.53 8.73
CA GLN A 265 23.12 6.78 9.78
C GLN A 265 22.30 5.57 10.21
N GLY A 266 22.98 4.47 10.52
CA GLY A 266 22.35 3.25 11.02
C GLY A 266 21.75 2.32 9.96
N LEU A 267 21.88 2.65 8.66
CA LEU A 267 21.54 1.76 7.56
C LEU A 267 22.79 1.38 6.77
N ASN A 268 22.81 0.16 6.24
CA ASN A 268 23.88 -0.31 5.37
C ASN A 268 23.73 0.25 3.96
N ALA A 269 24.76 0.92 3.45
CA ALA A 269 24.78 1.37 2.07
C ALA A 269 24.88 0.15 1.12
N LEU A 270 24.08 0.17 0.05
CA LEU A 270 24.13 -0.83 -1.02
C LEU A 270 24.90 -0.29 -2.23
N PHE A 271 24.84 1.03 -2.46
CA PHE A 271 25.61 1.74 -3.50
C PHE A 271 25.60 3.25 -3.25
#